data_36e179f88681f134b1f1cbce4ea784b1
#
_entry.id   36e179f88681f134b1f1cbce4ea784b1
#
_cell.length_a   1.000
_cell.length_b   1.000
_cell.length_c   1.000
_cell.angle_alpha   90.00
_cell.angle_beta   90.00
_cell.angle_gamma   90.00
#
_symmetry.space_group_name_H-M   'P 1'
#
loop_
_entity.id
_entity.type
_entity.pdbx_description
1 polymer ?
#
loop_
_entity_poly.entity_id
_entity_poly.type
_entity_poly.pdbx_seq_one_letter_code
_entity_poly.pdbx_strand_id
1 'polypeptide(L)'
;MASYLGANDLYNFDSRFLPLLSTNFFSLDQDSLPVAPEIVDPEDSLAVYPARPMLYSLILPGIGQWYNKSPAWKIGLFAGIEAVSIFSGLQWRKKAEDIRLKYEIFADQNWDLETWVSNTLNTPLGNYADVHIDGTHKLMLVLSGSLAEQYGNYVSSDSLENNAHWVYTGEVNVLRDRDFYENIGKYDQFVGGWIDCYDPSGAQLWFEVEKDVGDSIEIIISTHNKEDYVDQRASSNDYLNIAKFAVSAIMFNHVISAMEAVWSSQTRNRPKKEKKVQTNLGLLYDQHSKYGVGGIAVSLHW
;
A
#
# COMPACT_ATOMS: atom_id res chain seq x y z
N MET A 1 17.32 22.04 -19.99
CA MET A 1 18.15 21.67 -18.81
C MET A 1 17.21 21.15 -17.73
N ALA A 2 16.92 19.87 -17.77
CA ALA A 2 16.06 19.21 -16.80
C ALA A 2 16.96 18.54 -15.76
N SER A 3 16.88 19.01 -14.51
CA SER A 3 17.60 18.42 -13.39
C SER A 3 16.83 17.21 -12.87
N TYR A 4 17.44 16.07 -12.93
CA TYR A 4 17.05 14.84 -12.25
C TYR A 4 17.01 15.09 -10.74
N LEU A 5 15.84 14.98 -10.11
CA LEU A 5 15.71 14.82 -8.67
C LEU A 5 15.84 13.32 -8.37
N GLY A 6 16.94 12.99 -7.71
CA GLY A 6 17.28 11.63 -7.36
C GLY A 6 16.45 11.11 -6.19
N ALA A 7 16.27 9.79 -6.15
CA ALA A 7 15.48 8.98 -5.22
C ALA A 7 16.02 8.95 -3.76
N ASN A 8 16.65 10.00 -3.25
CA ASN A 8 17.31 10.01 -1.93
C ASN A 8 16.61 10.84 -0.85
N ASP A 9 15.43 11.40 -1.09
CA ASP A 9 14.77 12.28 -0.10
C ASP A 9 13.81 11.56 0.88
N LEU A 10 13.82 10.25 0.95
CA LEU A 10 12.93 9.50 1.84
C LEU A 10 13.52 9.13 3.21
N TYR A 11 14.74 9.58 3.57
CA TYR A 11 15.37 9.28 4.87
C TYR A 11 15.99 10.49 5.56
N ASN A 12 15.36 11.66 5.47
CA ASN A 12 15.68 12.73 6.42
C ASN A 12 14.81 12.58 7.68
N PHE A 13 15.28 11.74 8.60
CA PHE A 13 14.81 11.73 9.97
C PHE A 13 15.25 13.05 10.61
N ASP A 14 14.28 13.95 10.85
CA ASP A 14 14.53 15.27 11.42
C ASP A 14 15.14 15.12 12.82
N SER A 15 16.45 15.40 12.92
CA SER A 15 17.23 15.33 14.16
C SER A 15 16.78 16.33 15.24
N ARG A 16 15.71 17.08 15.01
CA ARG A 16 15.12 18.03 15.97
C ARG A 16 14.34 17.37 17.11
N PHE A 17 14.12 16.05 17.06
CA PHE A 17 13.46 15.31 18.15
C PHE A 17 14.39 14.76 19.23
N LEU A 18 15.71 14.86 19.09
CA LEU A 18 16.67 14.32 20.05
C LEU A 18 16.94 15.17 21.31
N PRO A 19 16.68 16.51 21.37
CA PRO A 19 16.97 17.27 22.58
C PRO A 19 15.92 17.18 23.69
N LEU A 20 14.71 16.63 23.41
CA LEU A 20 13.63 16.66 24.41
C LEU A 20 13.65 15.47 25.40
N LEU A 21 14.55 14.50 25.20
CA LEU A 21 14.69 13.36 26.09
C LEU A 21 15.76 13.51 27.18
N SER A 22 16.53 14.62 27.18
CA SER A 22 17.73 14.69 28.03
C SER A 22 17.74 15.72 29.14
N THR A 23 16.71 16.56 29.35
CA THR A 23 16.92 17.70 30.25
C THR A 23 16.00 17.87 31.45
N ASN A 24 15.05 16.98 31.75
CA ASN A 24 14.20 17.20 32.92
C ASN A 24 13.95 15.95 33.79
N PHE A 25 14.95 15.09 33.97
CA PHE A 25 14.78 13.92 34.85
C PHE A 25 15.66 13.92 36.11
N PHE A 26 16.40 15.02 36.40
CA PHE A 26 17.19 15.09 37.61
C PHE A 26 17.08 16.47 38.28
N SER A 27 16.05 16.67 39.10
CA SER A 27 16.16 17.47 40.30
C SER A 27 16.14 16.51 41.48
N LEU A 28 17.30 16.04 41.86
CA LEU A 28 17.48 15.32 43.12
C LEU A 28 17.52 16.39 44.24
N ASP A 29 16.47 16.35 45.06
CA ASP A 29 16.48 16.98 46.37
C ASP A 29 17.55 16.28 47.22
N GLN A 30 18.57 17.04 47.57
CA GLN A 30 19.80 16.58 48.22
C GLN A 30 19.66 16.72 49.74
N ASP A 31 18.70 16.04 50.34
CA ASP A 31 18.62 15.87 51.80
C ASP A 31 17.95 14.53 52.17
N SER A 32 18.60 13.42 51.89
CA SER A 32 18.32 12.16 52.59
C SER A 32 19.62 11.39 52.80
N LEU A 33 19.86 11.08 54.04
CA LEU A 33 20.98 10.29 54.56
C LEU A 33 21.17 9.00 53.75
N PRO A 34 22.41 8.50 53.61
CA PRO A 34 22.66 7.25 52.88
C PRO A 34 21.97 6.09 53.56
N VAL A 35 20.90 5.59 52.97
CA VAL A 35 20.37 4.28 53.28
C VAL A 35 21.44 3.28 52.84
N ALA A 36 21.88 2.46 53.78
CA ALA A 36 22.80 1.35 53.50
C ALA A 36 22.32 0.56 52.27
N PRO A 37 23.21 0.17 51.35
CA PRO A 37 22.81 -0.60 50.21
C PRO A 37 22.11 -1.88 50.69
N GLU A 38 20.83 -1.95 50.36
CA GLU A 38 20.08 -3.19 50.50
C GLU A 38 20.82 -4.24 49.67
N ILE A 39 21.35 -5.28 50.36
CA ILE A 39 22.01 -6.40 49.69
C ILE A 39 20.94 -7.06 48.85
N VAL A 40 20.89 -6.70 47.56
CA VAL A 40 20.05 -7.35 46.58
C VAL A 40 20.58 -8.77 46.41
N ASP A 41 19.81 -9.73 46.82
CA ASP A 41 20.12 -11.17 46.71
C ASP A 41 20.50 -11.44 45.23
N PRO A 42 21.68 -12.03 44.96
CA PRO A 42 22.12 -12.27 43.58
C PRO A 42 21.19 -13.26 42.83
N GLU A 43 20.30 -13.94 43.49
CA GLU A 43 19.28 -14.80 42.86
C GLU A 43 18.17 -14.04 42.15
N ASP A 44 17.93 -12.75 42.45
CA ASP A 44 16.89 -11.92 41.80
C ASP A 44 17.36 -11.26 40.47
N SER A 45 18.66 -11.40 40.15
CA SER A 45 19.26 -10.70 39.00
C SER A 45 19.29 -11.48 37.67
N LEU A 46 18.86 -12.72 37.66
CA LEU A 46 18.73 -13.52 36.44
C LEU A 46 17.27 -13.75 36.11
N ALA A 47 16.57 -12.70 35.75
CA ALA A 47 15.31 -12.85 35.01
C ALA A 47 15.67 -13.49 33.65
N VAL A 48 15.73 -14.82 33.62
CA VAL A 48 15.89 -15.58 32.38
C VAL A 48 14.69 -15.27 31.51
N TYR A 49 14.87 -14.37 30.53
CA TYR A 49 13.86 -14.13 29.53
C TYR A 49 13.55 -15.46 28.83
N PRO A 50 12.30 -15.91 28.83
CA PRO A 50 11.95 -17.19 28.24
C PRO A 50 11.97 -17.07 26.70
N ALA A 51 13.19 -17.12 26.14
CA ALA A 51 13.40 -16.98 24.70
C ALA A 51 12.70 -18.08 23.89
N ARG A 52 12.63 -19.31 24.45
CA ARG A 52 12.03 -20.45 23.73
C ARG A 52 10.54 -20.24 23.40
N PRO A 53 9.64 -19.96 24.38
CA PRO A 53 8.23 -19.74 24.04
C PRO A 53 8.01 -18.52 23.15
N MET A 54 8.84 -17.48 23.27
CA MET A 54 8.81 -16.33 22.37
C MET A 54 9.11 -16.75 20.93
N LEU A 55 10.24 -17.45 20.71
CA LEU A 55 10.65 -17.89 19.37
C LEU A 55 9.61 -18.84 18.75
N TYR A 56 9.04 -19.74 19.53
CA TYR A 56 7.99 -20.64 19.04
C TYR A 56 6.76 -19.87 18.58
N SER A 57 6.33 -18.84 19.31
CA SER A 57 5.19 -18.00 18.90
C SER A 57 5.51 -17.06 17.76
N LEU A 58 6.79 -16.64 17.58
CA LEU A 58 7.21 -15.88 16.41
C LEU A 58 7.20 -16.72 15.13
N ILE A 59 7.46 -18.03 15.23
CA ILE A 59 7.41 -18.94 14.08
C ILE A 59 5.98 -19.35 13.76
N LEU A 60 5.21 -19.72 14.79
CA LEU A 60 3.81 -20.09 14.64
C LEU A 60 3.00 -19.66 15.86
N PRO A 61 2.09 -18.69 15.69
CA PRO A 61 1.27 -18.17 16.79
C PRO A 61 0.47 -19.27 17.50
N GLY A 62 0.54 -19.25 18.82
CA GLY A 62 -0.08 -20.30 19.66
C GLY A 62 0.86 -21.37 20.15
N ILE A 63 1.99 -21.67 19.49
CA ILE A 63 2.92 -22.72 19.93
C ILE A 63 3.63 -22.33 21.23
N GLY A 64 4.01 -21.09 21.42
CA GLY A 64 4.60 -20.63 22.68
C GLY A 64 3.63 -20.75 23.85
N GLN A 65 2.34 -20.48 23.62
CA GLN A 65 1.27 -20.69 24.61
C GLN A 65 1.11 -22.18 24.95
N TRP A 66 1.18 -23.04 23.91
CA TRP A 66 1.16 -24.48 24.13
C TRP A 66 2.36 -24.97 24.93
N TYR A 67 3.57 -24.51 24.59
CA TYR A 67 4.79 -24.81 25.35
C TYR A 67 4.68 -24.36 26.81
N ASN A 68 4.11 -23.20 27.06
CA ASN A 68 3.86 -22.69 28.41
C ASN A 68 2.69 -23.40 29.14
N LYS A 69 2.03 -24.38 28.52
CA LYS A 69 0.80 -25.01 29.05
C LYS A 69 -0.27 -23.97 29.41
N SER A 70 -0.40 -22.92 28.59
CA SER A 70 -1.44 -21.91 28.74
C SER A 70 -2.84 -22.50 28.47
N PRO A 71 -3.93 -21.84 28.90
CA PRO A 71 -5.29 -22.31 28.62
C PRO A 71 -5.52 -22.48 27.11
N ALA A 72 -6.20 -23.56 26.73
CA ALA A 72 -6.40 -23.94 25.30
C ALA A 72 -7.06 -22.87 24.46
N TRP A 73 -7.91 -22.00 25.05
CA TRP A 73 -8.54 -20.91 24.30
C TRP A 73 -7.52 -19.89 23.75
N LYS A 74 -6.39 -19.64 24.45
CA LYS A 74 -5.33 -18.75 23.96
C LYS A 74 -4.66 -19.34 22.73
N ILE A 75 -4.37 -20.64 22.76
CA ILE A 75 -3.80 -21.38 21.62
C ILE A 75 -4.75 -21.29 20.43
N GLY A 76 -6.04 -21.59 20.67
CA GLY A 76 -7.09 -21.53 19.65
C GLY A 76 -7.29 -20.12 19.09
N LEU A 77 -7.17 -19.09 19.93
CA LEU A 77 -7.28 -17.70 19.50
C LEU A 77 -6.17 -17.33 18.50
N PHE A 78 -4.91 -17.52 18.85
CA PHE A 78 -3.79 -17.16 17.99
C PHE A 78 -3.73 -17.99 16.71
N ALA A 79 -3.93 -19.30 16.83
CA ALA A 79 -4.01 -20.18 15.66
C ALA A 79 -5.22 -19.87 14.77
N GLY A 80 -6.35 -19.49 15.36
CA GLY A 80 -7.56 -19.10 14.63
C GLY A 80 -7.37 -17.78 13.87
N ILE A 81 -6.79 -16.76 14.51
CA ILE A 81 -6.46 -15.49 13.83
C ILE A 81 -5.53 -15.76 12.65
N GLU A 82 -4.52 -16.61 12.83
CA GLU A 82 -3.58 -16.98 11.78
C GLU A 82 -4.31 -17.60 10.58
N ALA A 83 -5.09 -18.65 10.84
CA ALA A 83 -5.81 -19.38 9.81
C ALA A 83 -6.81 -18.48 9.06
N VAL A 84 -7.57 -17.64 9.77
CA VAL A 84 -8.53 -16.71 9.18
C VAL A 84 -7.82 -15.64 8.34
N SER A 85 -6.70 -15.12 8.82
CA SER A 85 -5.94 -14.09 8.09
C SER A 85 -5.34 -14.65 6.80
N ILE A 86 -4.75 -15.86 6.84
CA ILE A 86 -4.22 -16.52 5.64
C ILE A 86 -5.36 -16.79 4.64
N PHE A 87 -6.45 -17.40 5.09
CA PHE A 87 -7.58 -17.71 4.23
C PHE A 87 -8.17 -16.45 3.59
N SER A 88 -8.41 -15.41 4.40
CA SER A 88 -8.94 -14.14 3.92
C SER A 88 -8.01 -13.47 2.91
N GLY A 89 -6.70 -13.44 3.19
CA GLY A 89 -5.70 -12.87 2.29
C GLY A 89 -5.67 -13.56 0.92
N LEU A 90 -5.73 -14.90 0.91
CA LEU A 90 -5.78 -15.69 -0.33
C LEU A 90 -7.08 -15.45 -1.10
N GLN A 91 -8.23 -15.40 -0.42
CA GLN A 91 -9.53 -15.16 -1.05
C GLN A 91 -9.63 -13.77 -1.68
N TRP A 92 -9.19 -12.72 -0.95
CA TRP A 92 -9.22 -11.36 -1.47
C TRP A 92 -8.24 -11.16 -2.63
N ARG A 93 -7.04 -11.78 -2.56
CA ARG A 93 -6.08 -11.76 -3.66
C ARG A 93 -6.63 -12.46 -4.90
N LYS A 94 -7.28 -13.61 -4.75
CA LYS A 94 -7.93 -14.31 -5.85
C LYS A 94 -9.03 -13.45 -6.47
N LYS A 95 -9.87 -12.83 -5.64
CA LYS A 95 -10.95 -11.95 -6.12
C LYS A 95 -10.43 -10.75 -6.88
N ALA A 96 -9.34 -10.13 -6.40
CA ALA A 96 -8.66 -9.05 -7.10
C ALA A 96 -8.17 -9.49 -8.49
N GLU A 97 -7.56 -10.67 -8.56
CA GLU A 97 -7.07 -11.25 -9.81
C GLU A 97 -8.22 -11.60 -10.78
N ASP A 98 -9.32 -12.17 -10.29
CA ASP A 98 -10.50 -12.45 -11.11
C ASP A 98 -11.10 -11.15 -11.70
N ILE A 99 -11.09 -10.05 -10.96
CA ILE A 99 -11.54 -8.75 -11.45
C ILE A 99 -10.50 -8.16 -12.43
N ARG A 100 -9.20 -8.34 -12.17
CA ARG A 100 -8.14 -7.91 -13.07
C ARG A 100 -8.32 -8.54 -14.46
N LEU A 101 -8.47 -9.84 -14.52
CA LEU A 101 -8.72 -10.54 -15.79
C LEU A 101 -9.97 -10.02 -16.51
N LYS A 102 -11.02 -9.68 -15.76
CA LYS A 102 -12.26 -9.14 -16.34
C LYS A 102 -12.04 -7.78 -16.99
N TYR A 103 -11.39 -6.84 -16.29
CA TYR A 103 -11.17 -5.53 -16.86
C TYR A 103 -10.14 -5.54 -18.00
N GLU A 104 -9.15 -6.46 -17.97
CA GLU A 104 -8.23 -6.65 -19.09
C GLU A 104 -8.98 -7.15 -20.33
N ILE A 105 -9.83 -8.17 -20.19
CA ILE A 105 -10.69 -8.66 -21.28
C ILE A 105 -11.64 -7.55 -21.77
N PHE A 106 -12.21 -6.77 -20.83
CA PHE A 106 -13.09 -5.66 -21.18
C PHE A 106 -12.34 -4.59 -22.00
N ALA A 107 -11.12 -4.24 -21.60
CA ALA A 107 -10.28 -3.31 -22.34
C ALA A 107 -9.89 -3.87 -23.72
N ASP A 108 -9.57 -5.15 -23.80
CA ASP A 108 -9.23 -5.81 -25.07
C ASP A 108 -10.36 -5.79 -26.10
N GLN A 109 -11.60 -5.77 -25.62
CA GLN A 109 -12.80 -5.73 -26.46
C GLN A 109 -13.29 -4.31 -26.77
N ASN A 110 -12.96 -3.33 -25.93
CA ASN A 110 -13.55 -2.00 -26.00
C ASN A 110 -12.52 -0.87 -26.23
N TRP A 111 -11.22 -1.21 -26.35
CA TRP A 111 -10.18 -0.26 -26.72
C TRP A 111 -9.40 -0.74 -27.94
N ASP A 112 -9.28 0.13 -28.94
CA ASP A 112 -8.66 -0.19 -30.22
C ASP A 112 -7.62 0.83 -30.66
N LEU A 113 -6.51 0.36 -31.21
CA LEU A 113 -5.38 1.21 -31.65
C LEU A 113 -5.72 2.08 -32.85
N GLU A 114 -6.41 1.51 -33.85
CA GLU A 114 -6.81 2.26 -35.04
C GLU A 114 -7.81 3.35 -34.69
N THR A 115 -8.78 3.01 -33.83
CA THR A 115 -9.76 3.94 -33.27
C THR A 115 -9.09 5.06 -32.48
N TRP A 116 -8.07 4.74 -31.69
CA TRP A 116 -7.30 5.76 -30.95
C TRP A 116 -6.64 6.77 -31.88
N VAL A 117 -5.90 6.30 -32.86
CA VAL A 117 -5.22 7.17 -33.84
C VAL A 117 -6.23 8.00 -34.63
N SER A 118 -7.28 7.38 -35.12
CA SER A 118 -8.31 8.06 -35.91
C SER A 118 -9.01 9.16 -35.12
N ASN A 119 -9.47 8.88 -33.90
CA ASN A 119 -10.18 9.84 -33.07
C ASN A 119 -9.27 10.97 -32.55
N THR A 120 -7.99 10.67 -32.27
CA THR A 120 -7.01 11.66 -31.79
C THR A 120 -6.65 12.66 -32.90
N LEU A 121 -6.55 12.21 -34.14
CA LEU A 121 -6.25 13.08 -35.27
C LEU A 121 -7.48 13.88 -35.77
N ASN A 122 -8.68 13.48 -35.38
CA ASN A 122 -9.92 14.13 -35.77
C ASN A 122 -10.45 15.04 -34.67
N THR A 123 -11.02 16.16 -35.09
CA THR A 123 -11.72 17.09 -34.21
C THR A 123 -13.15 16.60 -33.94
N PRO A 124 -13.76 16.91 -32.74
CA PRO A 124 -13.26 17.86 -31.74
C PRO A 124 -12.31 17.28 -30.70
N LEU A 125 -12.18 15.95 -30.55
CA LEU A 125 -11.43 15.32 -29.49
C LEU A 125 -9.95 15.73 -29.49
N GLY A 126 -9.30 15.75 -30.64
CA GLY A 126 -7.92 16.17 -30.82
C GLY A 126 -7.62 17.64 -30.52
N ASN A 127 -8.64 18.47 -30.23
CA ASN A 127 -8.43 19.85 -29.79
C ASN A 127 -8.07 19.99 -28.30
N TYR A 128 -8.21 18.95 -27.51
CA TYR A 128 -7.82 18.98 -26.11
C TYR A 128 -6.31 18.83 -25.95
N ALA A 129 -5.74 19.65 -25.07
CA ALA A 129 -4.28 19.73 -24.90
C ALA A 129 -3.61 18.40 -24.51
N ASP A 130 -4.36 17.53 -23.83
CA ASP A 130 -3.84 16.25 -23.35
C ASP A 130 -4.19 15.07 -24.29
N VAL A 131 -4.91 15.33 -25.39
CA VAL A 131 -5.33 14.30 -26.36
C VAL A 131 -4.50 14.43 -27.64
N HIS A 132 -3.36 13.77 -27.67
CA HIS A 132 -2.45 13.75 -28.81
C HIS A 132 -1.60 12.47 -28.81
N ILE A 133 -1.08 12.08 -29.99
CA ILE A 133 -0.36 10.82 -30.15
C ILE A 133 1.03 10.87 -29.49
N ASP A 134 1.76 11.96 -29.65
CA ASP A 134 3.13 12.16 -29.15
C ASP A 134 3.21 12.66 -27.70
N GLY A 135 2.17 12.41 -26.89
CA GLY A 135 2.08 12.82 -25.49
C GLY A 135 3.17 12.27 -24.59
N THR A 136 3.08 12.66 -23.32
CA THR A 136 4.09 12.28 -22.30
C THR A 136 4.08 10.79 -21.94
N HIS A 137 2.95 10.12 -22.18
CA HIS A 137 2.77 8.69 -21.90
C HIS A 137 2.78 7.91 -23.22
N LYS A 138 3.42 6.75 -23.20
CA LYS A 138 3.64 5.98 -24.41
C LYS A 138 3.15 4.54 -24.24
N LEU A 139 2.62 4.00 -25.33
CA LEU A 139 2.32 2.58 -25.45
C LEU A 139 3.44 1.91 -26.26
N MET A 140 3.72 0.67 -25.98
CA MET A 140 4.63 -0.14 -26.77
C MET A 140 3.84 -0.79 -27.91
N LEU A 141 4.30 -0.57 -29.13
CA LEU A 141 3.74 -1.20 -30.33
C LEU A 141 4.58 -2.40 -30.73
N VAL A 142 3.90 -3.44 -31.19
CA VAL A 142 4.51 -4.65 -31.79
C VAL A 142 4.33 -4.56 -33.28
N LEU A 143 5.43 -4.55 -34.01
CA LEU A 143 5.44 -4.56 -35.46
C LEU A 143 5.60 -5.98 -36.00
N SER A 144 5.01 -6.23 -37.15
CA SER A 144 5.14 -7.48 -37.91
C SER A 144 5.40 -7.16 -39.39
N GLY A 145 5.65 -8.21 -40.20
CA GLY A 145 5.82 -8.07 -41.63
C GLY A 145 6.91 -7.08 -42.04
N SER A 146 6.64 -6.30 -43.04
CA SER A 146 7.59 -5.32 -43.64
C SER A 146 7.99 -4.19 -42.68
N LEU A 147 7.10 -3.81 -41.78
CA LEU A 147 7.41 -2.79 -40.79
C LEU A 147 8.41 -3.30 -39.76
N ALA A 148 8.30 -4.56 -39.34
CA ALA A 148 9.26 -5.17 -38.41
C ALA A 148 10.66 -5.32 -39.05
N GLU A 149 10.74 -5.61 -40.31
CA GLU A 149 12.02 -5.69 -41.06
C GLU A 149 12.72 -4.34 -41.11
N GLN A 150 11.96 -3.25 -41.22
CA GLN A 150 12.49 -1.90 -41.39
C GLN A 150 12.78 -1.19 -40.07
N TYR A 151 11.92 -1.36 -39.07
CA TYR A 151 11.96 -0.58 -37.81
C TYR A 151 12.23 -1.42 -36.58
N GLY A 152 12.30 -2.76 -36.70
CA GLY A 152 12.41 -3.68 -35.59
C GLY A 152 11.05 -4.07 -35.04
N ASN A 153 11.05 -5.05 -34.11
CA ASN A 153 9.79 -5.66 -33.62
C ASN A 153 9.00 -4.77 -32.66
N TYR A 154 9.63 -3.74 -32.07
CA TYR A 154 9.01 -2.89 -31.08
C TYR A 154 9.34 -1.42 -31.35
N VAL A 155 8.31 -0.59 -31.30
CA VAL A 155 8.45 0.86 -31.37
C VAL A 155 7.51 1.53 -30.37
N SER A 156 7.79 2.78 -30.05
CA SER A 156 6.90 3.57 -29.20
C SER A 156 5.71 4.13 -29.99
N SER A 157 4.57 4.31 -29.35
CA SER A 157 3.32 4.81 -29.94
C SER A 157 3.44 6.23 -30.53
N ASP A 158 4.39 7.05 -30.05
CA ASP A 158 4.68 8.37 -30.65
C ASP A 158 5.15 8.29 -32.11
N SER A 159 5.67 7.14 -32.56
CA SER A 159 5.99 6.90 -33.94
C SER A 159 4.77 7.04 -34.88
N LEU A 160 3.57 6.87 -34.36
CA LEU A 160 2.32 7.01 -35.09
C LEU A 160 1.97 8.46 -35.44
N GLU A 161 2.54 9.45 -34.75
CA GLU A 161 2.35 10.88 -35.08
C GLU A 161 2.70 11.16 -36.55
N ASN A 162 3.81 10.61 -37.01
CA ASN A 162 4.27 10.78 -38.38
C ASN A 162 3.90 9.60 -39.30
N ASN A 163 3.38 8.53 -38.75
CA ASN A 163 3.12 7.26 -39.47
C ASN A 163 1.73 6.70 -39.13
N ALA A 164 0.72 7.55 -39.01
CA ALA A 164 -0.63 7.17 -38.68
C ALA A 164 -1.20 6.04 -39.58
N HIS A 165 -0.74 6.02 -40.86
CA HIS A 165 -1.18 5.00 -41.84
C HIS A 165 -0.75 3.57 -41.46
N TRP A 166 0.22 3.39 -40.57
CA TRP A 166 0.66 2.06 -40.15
C TRP A 166 -0.46 1.23 -39.53
N VAL A 167 -1.39 1.86 -38.76
CA VAL A 167 -2.48 1.15 -38.11
C VAL A 167 -3.43 0.45 -39.09
N TYR A 168 -3.47 0.92 -40.34
CA TYR A 168 -4.30 0.35 -41.42
C TYR A 168 -3.61 -0.77 -42.20
N THR A 169 -2.33 -1.06 -41.93
CA THR A 169 -1.58 -2.11 -42.64
C THR A 169 -1.84 -3.50 -42.12
N GLY A 170 -2.37 -3.63 -40.92
CA GLY A 170 -2.49 -4.88 -40.17
C GLY A 170 -1.16 -5.40 -39.63
N GLU A 171 -0.04 -4.66 -39.80
CA GLU A 171 1.29 -5.04 -39.34
C GLU A 171 1.64 -4.42 -37.96
N VAL A 172 0.75 -3.64 -37.37
CA VAL A 172 0.94 -2.95 -36.07
C VAL A 172 -0.12 -3.39 -35.08
N ASN A 173 0.32 -3.76 -33.89
CA ASN A 173 -0.53 -4.02 -32.75
C ASN A 173 0.03 -3.35 -31.50
N VAL A 174 -0.80 -3.05 -30.50
CA VAL A 174 -0.35 -2.57 -29.20
C VAL A 174 0.04 -3.76 -28.32
N LEU A 175 1.18 -3.64 -27.60
CA LEU A 175 1.55 -4.61 -26.59
C LEU A 175 0.63 -4.47 -25.37
N ARG A 176 -0.17 -5.50 -25.11
CA ARG A 176 -1.14 -5.56 -24.01
C ARG A 176 -0.46 -5.92 -22.69
N ASP A 177 0.46 -5.07 -22.23
CA ASP A 177 1.18 -5.22 -20.98
C ASP A 177 0.53 -4.43 -19.83
N ARG A 178 1.17 -4.46 -18.67
CA ARG A 178 0.70 -3.72 -17.51
C ARG A 178 0.60 -2.22 -17.76
N ASP A 179 1.57 -1.66 -18.47
CA ASP A 179 1.64 -0.22 -18.73
C ASP A 179 0.53 0.21 -19.68
N PHE A 180 0.20 -0.63 -20.67
CA PHE A 180 -0.97 -0.44 -21.53
C PHE A 180 -2.25 -0.33 -20.70
N TYR A 181 -2.55 -1.34 -19.86
CA TYR A 181 -3.76 -1.34 -19.04
C TYR A 181 -3.78 -0.23 -17.99
N GLU A 182 -2.63 0.29 -17.57
CA GLU A 182 -2.60 1.46 -16.70
C GLU A 182 -2.91 2.74 -17.48
N ASN A 183 -2.26 2.95 -18.61
CA ASN A 183 -2.29 4.19 -19.37
C ASN A 183 -3.65 4.50 -19.98
N ILE A 184 -4.33 3.49 -20.57
CA ILE A 184 -5.62 3.69 -21.23
C ILE A 184 -6.75 4.12 -20.30
N GLY A 185 -6.64 3.81 -19.00
CA GLY A 185 -7.63 4.25 -18.00
C GLY A 185 -7.26 5.55 -17.32
N LYS A 186 -5.96 5.86 -17.23
CA LYS A 186 -5.46 6.95 -16.39
C LYS A 186 -5.32 8.28 -17.14
N TYR A 187 -4.94 8.22 -18.40
CA TYR A 187 -4.58 9.41 -19.17
C TYR A 187 -5.56 9.68 -20.30
N ASP A 188 -5.92 10.94 -20.45
CA ASP A 188 -6.83 11.39 -21.50
C ASP A 188 -6.22 11.25 -22.90
N GLN A 189 -4.89 11.22 -22.97
CA GLN A 189 -4.15 10.92 -24.18
C GLN A 189 -4.69 9.69 -24.94
N PHE A 190 -5.17 8.68 -24.19
CA PHE A 190 -5.63 7.41 -24.76
C PHE A 190 -7.15 7.26 -24.84
N VAL A 191 -7.90 8.32 -24.49
CA VAL A 191 -9.37 8.26 -24.47
C VAL A 191 -9.96 7.95 -25.83
N GLY A 192 -9.34 8.45 -26.91
CA GLY A 192 -9.81 8.23 -28.27
C GLY A 192 -9.84 6.77 -28.72
N GLY A 193 -9.15 5.86 -28.01
CA GLY A 193 -9.15 4.43 -28.29
C GLY A 193 -10.37 3.69 -27.80
N TRP A 194 -11.18 4.26 -26.91
CA TRP A 194 -12.41 3.66 -26.47
C TRP A 194 -13.45 3.72 -27.59
N ILE A 195 -14.02 2.56 -27.95
CA ILE A 195 -14.89 2.42 -29.13
C ILE A 195 -16.21 3.19 -29.01
N ASP A 196 -16.55 3.62 -27.80
CA ASP A 196 -17.73 4.43 -27.49
C ASP A 196 -17.45 5.94 -27.42
N CYS A 197 -16.33 6.43 -27.96
CA CYS A 197 -16.09 7.86 -28.10
C CYS A 197 -17.11 8.54 -29.01
N TYR A 198 -17.51 7.84 -30.07
CA TYR A 198 -18.51 8.33 -31.03
C TYR A 198 -19.49 7.20 -31.35
N ASP A 199 -20.72 7.58 -31.67
CA ASP A 199 -21.70 6.62 -32.18
C ASP A 199 -21.42 6.27 -33.67
N PRO A 200 -22.11 5.27 -34.25
CA PRO A 200 -21.94 4.93 -35.66
C PRO A 200 -22.33 6.05 -36.64
N SER A 201 -23.04 7.08 -36.21
CA SER A 201 -23.36 8.28 -37.01
C SER A 201 -22.29 9.37 -36.91
N GLY A 202 -21.29 9.18 -36.03
CA GLY A 202 -20.25 10.15 -35.72
C GLY A 202 -20.64 11.17 -34.67
N ALA A 203 -21.75 10.97 -33.96
CA ALA A 203 -22.13 11.84 -32.85
C ALA A 203 -21.25 11.56 -31.62
N GLN A 204 -20.82 12.63 -30.94
CA GLN A 204 -19.99 12.58 -29.75
C GLN A 204 -20.72 11.86 -28.60
N LEU A 205 -20.07 10.88 -28.02
CA LEU A 205 -20.50 10.18 -26.82
C LEU A 205 -19.56 10.37 -25.62
N TRP A 206 -18.31 10.84 -25.88
CA TRP A 206 -17.40 11.22 -24.79
C TRP A 206 -17.88 12.50 -24.11
N PHE A 207 -17.51 12.68 -22.85
CA PHE A 207 -17.94 13.79 -22.00
C PHE A 207 -16.80 14.24 -21.07
N GLU A 208 -16.94 15.46 -20.57
CA GLU A 208 -16.01 16.06 -19.62
C GLU A 208 -16.45 15.70 -18.19
N VAL A 209 -15.46 15.36 -17.35
CA VAL A 209 -15.64 15.08 -15.92
C VAL A 209 -14.71 15.98 -15.13
N GLU A 210 -15.25 16.65 -14.12
CA GLU A 210 -14.44 17.39 -13.15
C GLU A 210 -13.81 16.41 -12.15
N LYS A 211 -12.50 16.51 -12.00
CA LYS A 211 -11.74 15.69 -11.05
C LYS A 211 -10.96 16.57 -10.09
N ASP A 212 -11.18 16.36 -8.81
CA ASP A 212 -10.40 17.01 -7.76
C ASP A 212 -8.96 16.47 -7.73
N VAL A 213 -7.99 17.35 -7.93
CA VAL A 213 -6.56 17.03 -7.86
C VAL A 213 -5.91 17.99 -6.85
N GLY A 214 -5.88 17.58 -5.58
CA GLY A 214 -5.38 18.42 -4.49
C GLY A 214 -6.22 19.68 -4.30
N ASP A 215 -5.62 20.86 -4.55
CA ASP A 215 -6.31 22.16 -4.41
C ASP A 215 -6.86 22.68 -5.76
N SER A 216 -6.81 21.88 -6.82
CA SER A 216 -7.28 22.25 -8.16
C SER A 216 -8.30 21.27 -8.70
N ILE A 217 -9.13 21.75 -9.62
CA ILE A 217 -10.05 20.92 -10.40
C ILE A 217 -9.45 20.77 -11.79
N GLU A 218 -9.26 19.53 -12.22
CA GLU A 218 -8.87 19.19 -13.60
C GLU A 218 -10.09 18.69 -14.36
N ILE A 219 -10.21 19.10 -15.60
CA ILE A 219 -11.22 18.56 -16.51
C ILE A 219 -10.58 17.40 -17.25
N ILE A 220 -11.12 16.20 -17.02
CA ILE A 220 -10.70 14.99 -17.71
C ILE A 220 -11.77 14.57 -18.71
N ILE A 221 -11.35 13.88 -19.76
CA ILE A 221 -12.26 13.35 -20.77
C ILE A 221 -12.52 11.89 -20.49
N SER A 222 -13.79 11.51 -20.50
CA SER A 222 -14.20 10.12 -20.26
C SER A 222 -15.22 9.63 -21.27
N THR A 223 -15.39 8.31 -21.31
CA THR A 223 -16.47 7.60 -21.98
C THR A 223 -17.08 6.62 -20.99
N HIS A 224 -18.26 6.10 -21.27
CA HIS A 224 -18.85 5.10 -20.39
C HIS A 224 -17.99 3.85 -20.26
N ASN A 225 -17.40 3.36 -21.35
CA ASN A 225 -16.47 2.24 -21.30
C ASN A 225 -15.22 2.54 -20.49
N LYS A 226 -14.66 3.76 -20.60
CA LYS A 226 -13.51 4.19 -19.77
C LYS A 226 -13.88 4.20 -18.29
N GLU A 227 -15.06 4.72 -17.92
CA GLU A 227 -15.54 4.73 -16.53
C GLU A 227 -15.73 3.31 -15.99
N ASP A 228 -16.45 2.45 -16.71
CA ASP A 228 -16.65 1.05 -16.34
C ASP A 228 -15.32 0.31 -16.14
N TYR A 229 -14.35 0.59 -17.00
CA TYR A 229 -13.01 0.03 -16.91
C TYR A 229 -12.26 0.53 -15.66
N VAL A 230 -12.28 1.83 -15.40
CA VAL A 230 -11.61 2.45 -14.25
C VAL A 230 -12.22 1.95 -12.94
N ASP A 231 -13.55 1.82 -12.88
CA ASP A 231 -14.25 1.30 -11.70
C ASP A 231 -13.88 -0.17 -11.40
N GLN A 232 -13.78 -1.00 -12.43
CA GLN A 232 -13.31 -2.37 -12.27
C GLN A 232 -11.86 -2.41 -11.77
N ARG A 233 -10.97 -1.55 -12.30
CA ARG A 233 -9.59 -1.44 -11.82
C ARG A 233 -9.53 -0.97 -10.37
N ALA A 234 -10.32 0.04 -10.00
CA ALA A 234 -10.41 0.52 -8.63
C ALA A 234 -10.85 -0.62 -7.70
N SER A 235 -11.89 -1.36 -8.07
CA SER A 235 -12.37 -2.52 -7.31
C SER A 235 -11.29 -3.59 -7.14
N SER A 236 -10.51 -3.92 -8.19
CA SER A 236 -9.39 -4.86 -8.07
C SER A 236 -8.33 -4.36 -7.08
N ASN A 237 -7.97 -3.08 -7.15
CA ASN A 237 -7.00 -2.47 -6.23
C ASN A 237 -7.49 -2.47 -4.79
N ASP A 238 -8.78 -2.25 -4.56
CA ASP A 238 -9.38 -2.29 -3.22
C ASP A 238 -9.26 -3.69 -2.61
N TYR A 239 -9.57 -4.74 -3.38
CA TYR A 239 -9.37 -6.10 -2.89
C TYR A 239 -7.90 -6.46 -2.65
N LEU A 240 -6.97 -5.93 -3.46
CA LEU A 240 -5.52 -6.07 -3.18
C LEU A 240 -5.12 -5.36 -1.89
N ASN A 241 -5.69 -4.18 -1.61
CA ASN A 241 -5.42 -3.46 -0.37
C ASN A 241 -5.96 -4.23 0.85
N ILE A 242 -7.17 -4.80 0.75
CA ILE A 242 -7.72 -5.66 1.81
C ILE A 242 -6.80 -6.89 2.02
N ALA A 243 -6.29 -7.51 0.95
CA ALA A 243 -5.36 -8.62 1.05
C ALA A 243 -4.03 -8.23 1.74
N LYS A 244 -3.54 -7.00 1.55
CA LYS A 244 -2.37 -6.46 2.29
C LYS A 244 -2.64 -6.34 3.78
N PHE A 245 -3.84 -5.93 4.18
CA PHE A 245 -4.22 -5.89 5.60
C PHE A 245 -4.22 -7.28 6.24
N ALA A 246 -4.58 -8.33 5.50
CA ALA A 246 -4.48 -9.70 6.01
C ALA A 246 -3.02 -10.10 6.32
N VAL A 247 -2.06 -9.68 5.48
CA VAL A 247 -0.62 -9.89 5.76
C VAL A 247 -0.19 -9.13 7.02
N SER A 248 -0.63 -7.88 7.18
CA SER A 248 -0.35 -7.11 8.40
C SER A 248 -0.94 -7.77 9.64
N ALA A 249 -2.15 -8.31 9.56
CA ALA A 249 -2.79 -9.04 10.66
C ALA A 249 -1.98 -10.28 11.07
N ILE A 250 -1.42 -11.03 10.10
CA ILE A 250 -0.51 -12.15 10.35
C ILE A 250 0.71 -11.66 11.13
N MET A 251 1.40 -10.62 10.65
CA MET A 251 2.60 -10.09 11.32
C MET A 251 2.31 -9.64 12.76
N PHE A 252 1.22 -8.92 12.97
CA PHE A 252 0.80 -8.52 14.32
C PHE A 252 0.45 -9.72 15.20
N ASN A 253 -0.22 -10.75 14.67
CA ASN A 253 -0.54 -11.96 15.39
C ASN A 253 0.72 -12.68 15.90
N HIS A 254 1.77 -12.77 15.07
CA HIS A 254 3.06 -13.34 15.48
C HIS A 254 3.70 -12.56 16.63
N VAL A 255 3.75 -11.23 16.51
CA VAL A 255 4.36 -10.36 17.53
C VAL A 255 3.58 -10.42 18.84
N ILE A 256 2.25 -10.27 18.79
CA ILE A 256 1.40 -10.29 19.99
C ILE A 256 1.43 -11.66 20.67
N SER A 257 1.38 -12.75 19.89
CA SER A 257 1.51 -14.11 20.40
C SER A 257 2.86 -14.32 21.09
N ALA A 258 3.96 -13.83 20.53
CA ALA A 258 5.28 -13.92 21.12
C ALA A 258 5.37 -13.13 22.45
N MET A 259 4.85 -11.91 22.48
CA MET A 259 4.81 -11.08 23.70
C MET A 259 3.97 -11.74 24.79
N GLU A 260 2.81 -12.28 24.43
CA GLU A 260 1.95 -13.00 25.38
C GLU A 260 2.64 -14.26 25.93
N ALA A 261 3.33 -15.00 25.07
CA ALA A 261 4.07 -16.19 25.48
C ALA A 261 5.17 -15.86 26.51
N VAL A 262 5.90 -14.75 26.30
CA VAL A 262 6.89 -14.24 27.28
C VAL A 262 6.21 -13.88 28.60
N TRP A 263 5.15 -13.06 28.53
CA TRP A 263 4.42 -12.61 29.71
C TRP A 263 3.86 -13.78 30.52
N SER A 264 3.20 -14.70 29.84
CA SER A 264 2.62 -15.92 30.43
C SER A 264 3.68 -16.80 31.14
N SER A 265 4.87 -16.92 30.52
CA SER A 265 6.00 -17.64 31.12
C SER A 265 6.55 -16.94 32.38
N GLN A 266 6.75 -15.62 32.30
CA GLN A 266 7.25 -14.85 33.45
C GLN A 266 6.28 -14.85 34.61
N THR A 267 4.98 -14.69 34.35
CA THR A 267 3.94 -14.67 35.40
C THR A 267 3.84 -16.02 36.14
N ARG A 268 4.06 -17.12 35.42
CA ARG A 268 4.00 -18.47 35.97
C ARG A 268 5.22 -18.79 36.83
N ASN A 269 6.38 -18.31 36.49
CA ASN A 269 7.64 -18.60 37.18
C ASN A 269 7.92 -17.65 38.35
N ARG A 270 7.09 -16.65 38.59
CA ARG A 270 7.23 -15.76 39.75
C ARG A 270 6.79 -16.49 41.00
N PRO A 271 7.65 -16.55 42.07
CA PRO A 271 7.17 -16.93 43.41
C PRO A 271 6.04 -15.96 43.77
N LYS A 272 4.97 -16.46 44.35
CA LYS A 272 3.77 -15.69 44.80
C LYS A 272 4.14 -14.66 45.86
N LYS A 273 4.94 -13.64 45.53
CA LYS A 273 4.97 -12.38 46.27
C LYS A 273 3.85 -11.53 45.69
N GLU A 274 2.84 -11.24 46.50
CA GLU A 274 1.75 -10.33 46.14
C GLU A 274 2.32 -8.90 45.92
N LYS A 275 2.93 -8.65 44.76
CA LYS A 275 3.16 -7.29 44.30
C LYS A 275 1.94 -6.87 43.51
N LYS A 276 1.14 -5.96 44.11
CA LYS A 276 0.08 -5.27 43.36
C LYS A 276 0.71 -4.47 42.25
N VAL A 277 0.50 -4.90 41.02
CA VAL A 277 0.86 -4.09 39.85
C VAL A 277 0.01 -2.82 39.88
N GLN A 278 0.60 -1.68 40.09
CA GLN A 278 -0.07 -0.41 39.96
C GLN A 278 0.12 0.10 38.53
N THR A 279 -0.99 0.13 37.78
CA THR A 279 -1.03 0.73 36.46
C THR A 279 -1.50 2.16 36.63
N ASN A 280 -0.63 3.14 36.36
CA ASN A 280 -1.01 4.54 36.32
C ASN A 280 -1.14 4.98 34.87
N LEU A 281 -2.31 5.50 34.55
CA LEU A 281 -2.59 6.14 33.27
C LEU A 281 -2.50 7.65 33.49
N GLY A 282 -1.61 8.32 32.80
CA GLY A 282 -1.41 9.75 32.89
C GLY A 282 -1.53 10.42 31.53
N LEU A 283 -1.89 11.68 31.53
CA LEU A 283 -1.80 12.55 30.36
C LEU A 283 -0.45 13.27 30.40
N LEU A 284 0.26 13.21 29.29
CA LEU A 284 1.47 14.02 29.10
C LEU A 284 1.05 15.44 28.75
N TYR A 285 1.55 16.41 29.51
CA TYR A 285 1.36 17.83 29.22
C TYR A 285 2.35 18.25 28.14
N ASP A 286 1.86 18.85 27.06
CA ASP A 286 2.69 19.50 26.04
C ASP A 286 2.26 20.95 25.90
N GLN A 287 3.17 21.84 26.23
CA GLN A 287 3.00 23.30 26.18
C GLN A 287 2.75 23.82 24.75
N HIS A 288 3.14 23.06 23.71
CA HIS A 288 3.00 23.44 22.31
C HIS A 288 1.76 22.83 21.63
N SER A 289 1.04 21.96 22.33
CA SER A 289 -0.19 21.40 21.79
C SER A 289 -1.38 22.34 22.01
N LYS A 290 -2.27 22.43 21.02
CA LYS A 290 -3.44 23.33 21.04
C LYS A 290 -4.37 23.16 22.26
N TYR A 291 -4.32 22.02 22.93
CA TYR A 291 -5.15 21.66 24.08
C TYR A 291 -4.32 21.24 25.31
N GLY A 292 -3.01 21.48 25.30
CA GLY A 292 -2.12 21.15 26.43
C GLY A 292 -1.86 19.64 26.63
N VAL A 293 -2.40 18.78 25.74
CA VAL A 293 -2.21 17.32 25.85
C VAL A 293 -1.28 16.85 24.74
N GLY A 294 -0.08 16.38 25.13
CA GLY A 294 0.95 15.86 24.21
C GLY A 294 0.88 14.36 24.00
N GLY A 295 0.12 13.62 24.84
CA GLY A 295 0.01 12.18 24.71
C GLY A 295 -0.57 11.50 25.95
N ILE A 296 -0.66 10.18 25.90
CA ILE A 296 -1.06 9.33 27.02
C ILE A 296 0.17 8.56 27.49
N ALA A 297 0.51 8.69 28.76
CA ALA A 297 1.55 7.89 29.40
C ALA A 297 0.90 6.71 30.16
N VAL A 298 1.38 5.52 29.89
CA VAL A 298 1.06 4.33 30.68
C VAL A 298 2.31 3.94 31.44
N SER A 299 2.31 4.13 32.76
CA SER A 299 3.40 3.66 33.64
C SER A 299 2.96 2.37 34.34
N LEU A 300 3.76 1.34 34.23
CA LEU A 300 3.60 0.07 34.90
C LEU A 300 4.70 -0.03 35.97
N HIS A 301 4.31 -0.04 37.26
CA HIS A 301 5.20 -0.34 38.38
C HIS A 301 4.95 -1.78 38.82
N TRP A 302 6.00 -2.65 38.72
CA TRP A 302 5.98 -4.04 39.14
C TRP A 302 6.97 -4.35 40.26
#